data_f23aa42f9127cac1b9a152572fe34ac1
#
_entry.id   f23aa42f9127cac1b9a152572fe34ac1
#
_cell.length_a   1.000
_cell.length_b   1.000
_cell.length_c   1.000
_cell.angle_alpha   90.00
_cell.angle_beta   90.00
_cell.angle_gamma   90.00
#
_symmetry.space_group_name_H-M   'P 1'
#
loop_
_entity.id
_entity.type
_entity.pdbx_description
1 polymer ?
#
loop_
_entity_poly.entity_id
_entity_poly.type
_entity_poly.pdbx_seq_one_letter_code
_entity_poly.pdbx_strand_id
1 'polypeptide(L)'
;EPMPSPTQTGPPAGDVLQPQNGYVFIQTKSGKTRCQLNEEEVGCESQFTNAPEVEGEPANGVRLTADGRISWVLGNLGAIPAGTLDYRTYSAVGWTIDATQDGTTFTNYQTGHGMPVSVSGVESF
;
A
#
# COMPACT_ATOMS: atom_id res chain seq x y z
N GLU A 1 -9.32 -1.37 -31.28
CA GLU A 1 -8.75 -1.41 -30.77
C GLU A 1 -8.48 -1.61 -30.15
N PRO A 2 -8.52 -1.73 -30.37
CA PRO A 2 -7.86 -1.72 -29.65
C PRO A 2 -7.67 -1.78 -28.79
N MET A 3 -7.33 -1.66 -28.56
CA MET A 3 -6.78 -1.52 -27.71
C MET A 3 -6.33 -1.61 -27.15
N PRO A 4 -6.11 -1.49 -27.12
CA PRO A 4 -5.31 -1.42 -26.47
C PRO A 4 -5.12 -1.70 -25.62
N SER A 5 -4.75 -1.58 -25.42
CA SER A 5 -4.20 -1.60 -24.62
C SER A 5 -3.83 -1.58 -24.14
N PRO A 6 -3.66 -1.60 -24.07
CA PRO A 6 -3.03 -1.37 -23.48
C PRO A 6 -2.75 -1.33 -22.94
N THR A 7 -2.49 -1.32 -23.30
CA THR A 7 -2.02 -0.97 -22.67
C THR A 7 -2.08 -1.13 -21.88
N GLN A 8 -1.81 -1.59 -21.90
CA GLN A 8 -1.91 -1.36 -20.93
C GLN A 8 -1.27 -0.71 -20.26
N THR A 9 -0.73 -0.13 -20.82
CA THR A 9 -0.83 0.65 -19.65
C THR A 9 -2.17 0.54 -19.01
N GLY A 10 -2.78 -0.40 -19.28
CA GLY A 10 -3.99 -0.62 -18.54
C GLY A 10 -3.63 -0.95 -17.13
N PRO A 11 -4.53 -0.84 -16.23
CA PRO A 11 -4.31 -1.32 -14.91
C PRO A 11 -3.76 -2.72 -15.00
N PRO A 12 -2.83 -3.07 -14.18
CA PRO A 12 -2.31 -4.41 -14.16
C PRO A 12 -3.42 -5.40 -13.88
N ALA A 13 -3.11 -6.64 -14.10
CA ALA A 13 -4.01 -7.72 -13.76
C ALA A 13 -4.37 -7.66 -12.29
N GLY A 14 -5.54 -8.14 -11.96
CA GLY A 14 -6.02 -8.19 -10.59
C GLY A 14 -7.32 -7.45 -10.43
N ASP A 15 -7.86 -7.55 -9.25
CA ASP A 15 -9.14 -6.91 -8.95
C ASP A 15 -8.95 -5.42 -8.73
N VAL A 16 -9.87 -4.64 -9.26
CA VAL A 16 -9.84 -3.19 -9.06
C VAL A 16 -10.63 -2.86 -7.80
N LEU A 17 -9.99 -2.14 -6.89
CA LEU A 17 -10.64 -1.67 -5.67
C LEU A 17 -11.18 -0.26 -5.92
N GLN A 18 -12.43 -0.05 -5.59
CA GLN A 18 -13.09 1.22 -5.84
C GLN A 18 -12.82 2.20 -4.71
N PRO A 19 -12.38 3.43 -5.03
CA PRO A 19 -12.14 4.41 -3.98
C PRO A 19 -13.45 5.01 -3.46
N GLN A 20 -13.38 5.48 -2.22
CA GLN A 20 -14.44 6.27 -1.61
C GLN A 20 -13.82 7.59 -1.18
N ASN A 21 -14.34 8.68 -1.70
CA ASN A 21 -13.80 10.02 -1.46
C ASN A 21 -12.30 10.13 -1.79
N GLY A 22 -11.87 9.43 -2.84
CA GLY A 22 -10.48 9.44 -3.28
C GLY A 22 -9.55 8.50 -2.54
N TYR A 23 -10.05 7.74 -1.57
CA TYR A 23 -9.23 6.83 -0.77
C TYR A 23 -9.70 5.39 -0.88
N VAL A 24 -8.74 4.48 -0.79
CA VAL A 24 -9.00 3.06 -0.64
C VAL A 24 -8.40 2.61 0.69
N PHE A 25 -9.19 1.93 1.51
CA PHE A 25 -8.74 1.42 2.80
C PHE A 25 -8.71 -0.10 2.73
N ILE A 26 -7.57 -0.67 3.06
CA ILE A 26 -7.38 -2.12 3.01
C ILE A 26 -6.73 -2.63 4.29
N GLN A 27 -6.89 -3.92 4.49
CA GLN A 27 -6.21 -4.63 5.56
C GLN A 27 -5.69 -5.94 4.98
N THR A 28 -4.49 -6.34 5.39
CA THR A 28 -3.92 -7.60 4.91
C THR A 28 -4.70 -8.79 5.47
N LYS A 29 -4.56 -9.94 4.81
CA LYS A 29 -5.29 -11.14 5.21
C LYS A 29 -5.02 -11.55 6.65
N SER A 30 -3.80 -11.31 7.13
CA SER A 30 -3.44 -11.58 8.52
C SER A 30 -4.11 -10.63 9.51
N GLY A 31 -4.60 -9.48 9.04
CA GLY A 31 -5.14 -8.44 9.90
C GLY A 31 -4.09 -7.60 10.60
N LYS A 32 -2.80 -7.85 10.35
CA LYS A 32 -1.71 -7.19 11.07
C LYS A 32 -1.36 -5.83 10.50
N THR A 33 -1.70 -5.57 9.25
CA THR A 33 -1.36 -4.32 8.58
C THR A 33 -2.59 -3.73 7.95
N ARG A 34 -2.80 -2.44 8.16
CA ARG A 34 -3.87 -1.68 7.52
C ARG A 34 -3.26 -0.53 6.77
N CYS A 35 -3.82 -0.25 5.59
CA CYS A 35 -3.28 0.78 4.72
C CYS A 35 -4.38 1.66 4.17
N GLN A 36 -4.02 2.92 3.88
CA GLN A 36 -4.87 3.79 3.10
C GLN A 36 -4.08 4.27 1.89
N LEU A 37 -4.75 4.33 0.76
CA LEU A 37 -4.14 4.72 -0.50
C LEU A 37 -4.94 5.85 -1.14
N ASN A 38 -4.22 6.78 -1.76
CA ASN A 38 -4.83 7.70 -2.70
C ASN A 38 -3.88 7.81 -3.90
N GLU A 39 -4.17 8.69 -4.85
CA GLU A 39 -3.36 8.78 -6.06
C GLU A 39 -1.92 9.22 -5.78
N GLU A 40 -1.67 9.85 -4.66
CA GLU A 40 -0.39 10.47 -4.35
C GLU A 40 0.46 9.64 -3.40
N GLU A 41 -0.16 8.82 -2.56
CA GLU A 41 0.61 8.11 -1.53
C GLU A 41 -0.10 6.88 -1.00
N VAL A 42 0.70 6.02 -0.38
CA VAL A 42 0.22 4.86 0.39
C VAL A 42 0.73 5.02 1.80
N GLY A 43 -0.17 4.94 2.77
CA GLY A 43 0.21 4.91 4.19
C GLY A 43 -0.22 3.59 4.81
N CYS A 44 0.68 2.93 5.49
CA CYS A 44 0.40 1.65 6.15
C CYS A 44 0.75 1.71 7.63
N GLU A 45 -0.04 1.02 8.42
CA GLU A 45 0.09 0.96 9.87
C GLU A 45 0.20 -0.50 10.28
N SER A 46 1.20 -0.81 11.12
CA SER A 46 1.44 -2.15 11.61
C SER A 46 2.35 -2.08 12.84
N GLN A 47 2.43 -3.18 13.58
CA GLN A 47 3.41 -3.29 14.66
C GLN A 47 4.73 -3.80 14.09
N PHE A 48 5.48 -2.91 13.48
CA PHE A 48 6.75 -3.26 12.86
C PHE A 48 7.76 -3.67 13.90
N THR A 49 8.54 -4.71 13.62
CA THR A 49 9.54 -5.22 14.56
C THR A 49 10.88 -4.49 14.47
N ASN A 50 11.14 -3.83 13.33
CA ASN A 50 12.40 -3.14 13.08
C ASN A 50 12.20 -1.69 12.67
N ALA A 51 11.17 -1.04 13.21
CA ALA A 51 10.90 0.34 12.87
C ALA A 51 11.85 1.29 13.59
N PRO A 52 12.26 2.38 12.94
CA PRO A 52 13.02 3.41 13.63
C PRO A 52 12.14 4.14 14.64
N GLU A 53 12.77 4.86 15.55
CA GLU A 53 12.03 5.70 16.49
C GLU A 53 11.65 7.02 15.86
N VAL A 54 10.44 7.46 16.15
CA VAL A 54 9.93 8.77 15.79
C VAL A 54 9.46 9.42 17.06
N GLU A 55 10.02 10.57 17.40
CA GLU A 55 9.67 11.31 18.61
C GLU A 55 9.78 10.43 19.88
N GLY A 56 10.78 9.55 19.92
CA GLY A 56 11.04 8.72 21.08
C GLY A 56 10.24 7.43 21.16
N GLU A 57 9.43 7.12 20.17
CA GLU A 57 8.61 5.91 20.13
C GLU A 57 8.87 5.13 18.85
N PRO A 58 8.80 3.80 18.88
CA PRO A 58 8.94 3.04 17.64
C PRO A 58 7.83 3.45 16.65
N ALA A 59 8.19 3.68 15.41
CA ALA A 59 7.23 4.02 14.38
C ALA A 59 6.27 2.87 14.16
N ASN A 60 5.00 3.16 14.02
CA ASN A 60 3.97 2.17 13.73
C ASN A 60 3.33 2.41 12.38
N GLY A 61 3.83 3.37 11.63
CA GLY A 61 3.30 3.69 10.32
C GLY A 61 4.41 4.06 9.35
N VAL A 62 4.15 3.85 8.08
CA VAL A 62 5.06 4.19 7.01
C VAL A 62 4.25 4.80 5.87
N ARG A 63 4.81 5.82 5.23
CA ARG A 63 4.18 6.49 4.11
C ARG A 63 5.13 6.47 2.92
N LEU A 64 4.60 6.10 1.77
CA LEU A 64 5.33 6.15 0.51
C LEU A 64 4.59 7.09 -0.44
N THR A 65 5.31 8.06 -1.00
CA THR A 65 4.75 8.93 -2.03
C THR A 65 4.97 8.31 -3.41
N ALA A 66 4.20 8.76 -4.38
CA ALA A 66 4.30 8.24 -5.75
C ALA A 66 5.67 8.46 -6.36
N ASP A 67 6.40 9.46 -5.91
CA ASP A 67 7.76 9.74 -6.39
C ASP A 67 8.85 8.93 -5.66
N GLY A 68 8.45 8.01 -4.78
CA GLY A 68 9.39 7.07 -4.18
C GLY A 68 9.95 7.48 -2.83
N ARG A 69 9.43 8.51 -2.20
CA ARG A 69 9.90 8.92 -0.88
C ARG A 69 9.18 8.15 0.21
N ILE A 70 9.96 7.60 1.12
CA ILE A 70 9.42 6.86 2.24
C ILE A 70 9.63 7.66 3.53
N SER A 71 8.64 7.64 4.41
CA SER A 71 8.69 8.32 5.70
C SER A 71 8.08 7.42 6.77
N TRP A 72 8.74 7.32 7.90
CA TRP A 72 8.20 6.61 9.06
C TRP A 72 7.43 7.60 9.93
N VAL A 73 6.28 7.16 10.42
CA VAL A 73 5.39 8.06 11.16
C VAL A 73 4.78 7.32 12.35
N LEU A 74 4.26 8.10 13.28
CA LEU A 74 3.36 7.58 14.30
C LEU A 74 1.95 7.76 13.76
N GLY A 75 1.41 6.70 13.21
CA GLY A 75 0.13 6.75 12.53
C GLY A 75 -1.01 6.22 13.41
N ASN A 76 -2.21 6.63 13.08
CA ASN A 76 -3.39 6.10 13.72
C ASN A 76 -4.56 6.20 12.74
N LEU A 77 -4.83 5.09 12.06
CA LEU A 77 -5.96 5.01 11.14
C LEU A 77 -7.29 4.82 11.87
N GLY A 78 -7.22 4.44 13.15
CA GLY A 78 -8.42 4.28 13.95
C GLY A 78 -9.27 3.10 13.50
N ALA A 79 -10.55 3.16 13.81
CA ALA A 79 -11.49 2.08 13.52
C ALA A 79 -12.19 2.29 12.18
N ILE A 80 -11.44 2.54 11.13
CA ILE A 80 -11.99 2.72 9.79
C ILE A 80 -12.34 1.37 9.17
N PRO A 81 -13.43 1.32 8.38
CA PRO A 81 -13.73 0.11 7.64
C PRO A 81 -12.67 -0.11 6.56
N ALA A 82 -12.05 -1.26 6.56
CA ALA A 82 -11.04 -1.61 5.57
C ALA A 82 -11.40 -2.96 4.95
N GLY A 83 -11.28 -3.03 3.62
CA GLY A 83 -11.49 -4.30 2.92
C GLY A 83 -10.34 -5.24 3.17
N THR A 84 -10.62 -6.47 3.57
CA THR A 84 -9.58 -7.47 3.80
C THR A 84 -9.15 -8.08 2.48
N LEU A 85 -7.86 -8.02 2.19
CA LEU A 85 -7.30 -8.59 0.96
C LEU A 85 -7.09 -10.09 1.12
N ASP A 86 -7.17 -10.80 0.00
CA ASP A 86 -6.70 -12.17 -0.09
C ASP A 86 -5.26 -12.12 -0.63
N TYR A 87 -4.60 -13.27 -0.75
CA TYR A 87 -3.25 -13.35 -1.32
C TYR A 87 -3.36 -13.37 -2.84
N ARG A 88 -3.45 -12.18 -3.42
CA ARG A 88 -3.59 -12.01 -4.87
C ARG A 88 -3.23 -10.58 -5.23
N THR A 89 -3.29 -10.26 -6.51
CA THR A 89 -2.96 -8.92 -7.00
C THR A 89 -4.23 -8.08 -7.12
N TYR A 90 -4.11 -6.82 -6.71
CA TYR A 90 -5.18 -5.83 -6.80
C TYR A 90 -4.65 -4.56 -7.42
N SER A 91 -5.52 -3.72 -7.91
CA SER A 91 -5.16 -2.36 -8.30
C SER A 91 -6.12 -1.36 -7.64
N ALA A 92 -5.58 -0.21 -7.25
CA ALA A 92 -6.34 0.81 -6.55
C ALA A 92 -5.68 2.17 -6.76
N VAL A 93 -6.44 3.13 -7.23
CA VAL A 93 -6.05 4.55 -7.39
C VAL A 93 -4.63 4.76 -7.95
N GLY A 94 -4.27 3.98 -8.95
CA GLY A 94 -2.96 4.11 -9.61
C GLY A 94 -1.85 3.28 -8.99
N TRP A 95 -2.17 2.42 -8.02
CA TRP A 95 -1.20 1.52 -7.39
C TRP A 95 -1.56 0.08 -7.69
N THR A 96 -0.53 -0.74 -7.87
CA THR A 96 -0.66 -2.19 -7.92
C THR A 96 -0.35 -2.72 -6.52
N ILE A 97 -1.20 -3.59 -6.02
CA ILE A 97 -1.05 -4.19 -4.70
C ILE A 97 -0.86 -5.68 -4.89
N ASP A 98 0.32 -6.16 -4.56
CA ASP A 98 0.65 -7.58 -4.69
C ASP A 98 0.71 -8.18 -3.29
N ALA A 99 -0.36 -8.85 -2.87
CA ALA A 99 -0.48 -9.38 -1.52
C ALA A 99 -0.04 -10.84 -1.48
N THR A 100 0.95 -11.12 -0.63
CA THR A 100 1.46 -12.48 -0.43
C THR A 100 1.55 -12.78 1.07
N GLN A 101 1.84 -14.04 1.39
CA GLN A 101 2.05 -14.43 2.79
C GLN A 101 3.24 -13.72 3.42
N ASP A 102 4.24 -13.36 2.61
CA ASP A 102 5.47 -12.75 3.11
C ASP A 102 5.37 -11.25 3.26
N GLY A 103 4.33 -10.65 2.71
CA GLY A 103 4.12 -9.22 2.78
C GLY A 103 3.30 -8.70 1.62
N THR A 104 3.12 -7.41 1.58
CA THR A 104 2.33 -6.75 0.55
C THR A 104 3.18 -5.70 -0.13
N THR A 105 3.29 -5.77 -1.45
CA THR A 105 4.07 -4.82 -2.22
C THR A 105 3.15 -3.85 -2.92
N PHE A 106 3.39 -2.56 -2.72
CA PHE A 106 2.68 -1.49 -3.40
C PHE A 106 3.60 -0.90 -4.45
N THR A 107 3.14 -0.79 -5.68
CA THR A 107 3.93 -0.20 -6.76
C THR A 107 3.09 0.85 -7.46
N ASN A 108 3.63 2.06 -7.58
CA ASN A 108 2.96 3.10 -8.35
C ASN A 108 3.14 2.79 -9.82
N TYR A 109 2.05 2.68 -10.48
CA TYR A 109 2.01 2.21 -11.84
C TYR A 109 2.48 3.26 -12.87
N GLN A 110 2.45 4.54 -12.54
CA GLN A 110 3.01 5.57 -13.39
C GLN A 110 4.51 5.74 -13.21
N THR A 111 4.98 5.71 -11.98
CA THR A 111 6.37 6.02 -11.67
C THR A 111 7.26 4.79 -11.53
N GLY A 112 6.66 3.64 -11.23
CA GLY A 112 7.41 2.42 -10.97
C GLY A 112 8.01 2.35 -9.56
N HIS A 113 7.84 3.38 -8.75
CA HIS A 113 8.31 3.37 -7.37
C HIS A 113 7.34 2.62 -6.48
N GLY A 114 7.86 2.00 -5.44
CA GLY A 114 7.01 1.23 -4.56
C GLY A 114 7.71 0.82 -3.28
N MET A 115 7.00 0.01 -2.50
CA MET A 115 7.56 -0.53 -1.25
C MET A 115 6.96 -1.90 -0.94
N PRO A 116 7.80 -2.88 -0.61
CA PRO A 116 7.32 -4.09 0.04
C PRO A 116 7.14 -3.80 1.53
N VAL A 117 5.98 -4.16 2.07
CA VAL A 117 5.62 -3.93 3.47
C VAL A 117 5.40 -5.25 4.16
N SER A 118 6.08 -5.47 5.27
CA SER A 118 5.84 -6.61 6.14
C SER A 118 6.04 -6.17 7.59
N VAL A 119 5.67 -7.01 8.56
CA VAL A 119 5.90 -6.66 9.97
C VAL A 119 7.38 -6.57 10.29
N SER A 120 8.25 -7.23 9.52
CA SER A 120 9.69 -7.18 9.74
C SER A 120 10.34 -5.94 9.17
N GLY A 121 9.65 -5.16 8.35
CA GLY A 121 10.20 -3.92 7.84
C GLY A 121 9.61 -3.49 6.51
N VAL A 122 10.13 -2.38 6.04
CA VAL A 122 9.71 -1.74 4.79
C VAL A 122 10.93 -1.21 4.08
N GLU A 123 10.97 -1.38 2.78
CA GLU A 123 12.00 -0.78 1.94
C GLU A 123 11.31 -0.12 0.76
N SER A 124 12.00 0.83 0.12
CA SER A 124 11.44 1.47 -1.08
C SER A 124 12.28 1.12 -2.31
N PHE A 125 11.65 1.20 -3.46
CA PHE A 125 12.34 1.01 -4.75
C PHE A 125 11.85 1.97 -5.82
#